data_286b338034c61a9b92ac5caaa02233a2
#
_entry.id   286b338034c61a9b92ac5caaa02233a2
#
_cell.length_a   1.000
_cell.length_b   1.000
_cell.length_c   1.000
_cell.angle_alpha   90.00
_cell.angle_beta   90.00
_cell.angle_gamma   90.00
#
_symmetry.space_group_name_H-M   'P 1'
#
loop_
_entity.id
_entity.type
_entity.pdbx_description
1 polymer ?
#
loop_
_entity_poly.entity_id
_entity_poly.type
_entity_poly.pdbx_seq_one_letter_code
_entity_poly.pdbx_strand_id
1 'polypeptide(L)'
;VQADIQGSTRDEGIRRRINQKFLDRLPCILPEGNVLTAGNTCLTHDGAALLAICSESYYKTHACHPIGKIKGFCMTGTNPLRRPMGAVQSIEKLLRQQKMNASDIDVFEVNEAFAVIDELFARAYPNCVERYNILGGALAYGHPYGATGAMLILHTLTALQQTEGTLGCCSIAGAGGLGCAVLIERI
;
A
#
# COMPACT_ATOMS: atom_id res chain seq x y z
N VAL A 1 -1.25 1.50 -15.83
CA VAL A 1 -1.43 1.10 -17.24
C VAL A 1 -2.24 -0.18 -17.23
N GLN A 2 -3.49 -0.15 -17.65
CA GLN A 2 -4.26 -1.37 -17.91
C GLN A 2 -3.72 -2.00 -19.19
N ALA A 3 -3.15 -3.19 -19.08
CA ALA A 3 -2.84 -4.00 -20.25
C ALA A 3 -4.13 -4.72 -20.70
N ASP A 4 -4.35 -4.76 -22.01
CA ASP A 4 -5.38 -5.62 -22.58
C ASP A 4 -4.89 -7.08 -22.50
N ILE A 5 -5.38 -7.80 -21.52
CA ILE A 5 -5.08 -9.22 -21.35
C ILE A 5 -6.28 -10.01 -21.85
N GLN A 6 -6.11 -10.74 -22.95
CA GLN A 6 -7.16 -11.57 -23.56
C GLN A 6 -8.46 -10.82 -23.90
N GLY A 7 -8.36 -9.54 -24.33
CA GLY A 7 -9.52 -8.72 -24.64
C GLY A 7 -10.24 -8.11 -23.43
N SER A 8 -9.69 -8.28 -22.23
CA SER A 8 -10.21 -7.61 -21.03
C SER A 8 -9.41 -6.36 -20.71
N THR A 9 -10.08 -5.21 -20.70
CA THR A 9 -9.51 -3.91 -20.33
C THR A 9 -9.82 -3.53 -18.89
N ARG A 10 -10.39 -4.45 -18.10
CA ARG A 10 -10.86 -4.18 -16.75
C ARG A 10 -10.44 -5.27 -15.78
N ASP A 11 -9.97 -4.82 -14.60
CA ASP A 11 -9.72 -5.70 -13.47
C ASP A 11 -11.01 -6.38 -12.98
N GLU A 12 -10.98 -7.70 -12.81
CA GLU A 12 -12.13 -8.51 -12.40
C GLU A 12 -12.51 -8.29 -10.93
N GLY A 13 -11.54 -7.94 -10.09
CA GLY A 13 -11.73 -7.71 -8.65
C GLY A 13 -12.55 -6.47 -8.34
N ILE A 14 -12.50 -5.46 -9.23
CA ILE A 14 -13.14 -4.17 -8.98
C ILE A 14 -14.65 -4.27 -9.15
N ARG A 15 -15.39 -4.18 -8.05
CA ARG A 15 -16.85 -4.24 -8.04
C ARG A 15 -17.47 -2.92 -8.48
N ARG A 16 -18.41 -2.97 -9.43
CA ARG A 16 -19.12 -1.77 -9.93
C ARG A 16 -20.09 -1.17 -8.93
N ARG A 17 -20.62 -1.97 -8.02
CA ARG A 17 -21.61 -1.56 -7.02
C ARG A 17 -21.34 -2.31 -5.72
N ILE A 18 -21.35 -1.58 -4.63
CA ILE A 18 -21.31 -2.11 -3.28
C ILE A 18 -22.69 -1.88 -2.67
N ASN A 19 -23.29 -2.92 -2.09
CA ASN A 19 -24.60 -2.86 -1.45
C ASN A 19 -24.43 -3.17 0.05
N GLN A 20 -24.71 -2.20 0.90
CA GLN A 20 -24.59 -2.33 2.35
C GLN A 20 -25.39 -3.53 2.90
N LYS A 21 -26.63 -3.71 2.45
CA LYS A 21 -27.47 -4.84 2.90
C LYS A 21 -26.87 -6.21 2.53
N PHE A 22 -26.05 -6.27 1.47
CA PHE A 22 -25.33 -7.47 1.13
C PHE A 22 -24.13 -7.66 2.03
N LEU A 23 -23.37 -6.60 2.30
CA LEU A 23 -22.20 -6.65 3.19
C LEU A 23 -22.60 -7.10 4.61
N ASP A 24 -23.73 -6.61 5.13
CA ASP A 24 -24.26 -6.94 6.46
C ASP A 24 -24.63 -8.43 6.63
N ARG A 25 -24.78 -9.15 5.51
CA ARG A 25 -25.15 -10.58 5.50
C ARG A 25 -23.96 -11.50 5.28
N LEU A 26 -22.79 -10.96 5.01
CA LEU A 26 -21.62 -11.78 4.76
C LEU A 26 -21.21 -12.53 6.04
N PRO A 27 -20.96 -13.85 5.93
CA PRO A 27 -20.47 -14.61 7.07
C PRO A 27 -19.06 -14.16 7.45
N CYS A 28 -18.73 -14.29 8.71
CA CYS A 28 -17.37 -14.07 9.19
C CYS A 28 -16.42 -15.12 8.60
N ILE A 29 -15.21 -14.69 8.26
CA ILE A 29 -14.15 -15.57 7.73
C ILE A 29 -13.62 -16.48 8.84
N LEU A 30 -13.52 -15.95 10.07
CA LEU A 30 -13.05 -16.69 11.22
C LEU A 30 -14.24 -17.21 12.03
N PRO A 31 -14.24 -18.51 12.43
CA PRO A 31 -15.37 -19.08 13.18
C PRO A 31 -15.66 -18.37 14.50
N GLU A 32 -14.63 -17.86 15.15
CA GLU A 32 -14.71 -17.17 16.45
C GLU A 32 -14.78 -15.63 16.29
N GLY A 33 -14.74 -15.13 15.04
CA GLY A 33 -14.77 -13.70 14.73
C GLY A 33 -16.16 -13.18 14.48
N ASN A 34 -16.33 -11.89 14.65
CA ASN A 34 -17.59 -11.19 14.36
C ASN A 34 -17.43 -9.96 13.47
N VAL A 35 -16.22 -9.71 12.94
CA VAL A 35 -15.91 -8.49 12.19
C VAL A 35 -15.36 -8.77 10.79
N LEU A 36 -14.44 -9.75 10.65
CA LEU A 36 -13.80 -10.02 9.36
C LEU A 36 -14.71 -10.82 8.45
N THR A 37 -15.02 -10.26 7.31
CA THR A 37 -15.83 -10.88 6.25
C THR A 37 -15.13 -10.72 4.89
N ALA A 38 -15.63 -11.40 3.86
CA ALA A 38 -15.16 -11.18 2.49
C ALA A 38 -15.39 -9.74 1.97
N GLY A 39 -16.20 -8.94 2.67
CA GLY A 39 -16.46 -7.55 2.32
C GLY A 39 -15.40 -6.56 2.79
N ASN A 40 -14.60 -6.93 3.80
CA ASN A 40 -13.55 -6.09 4.39
C ASN A 40 -12.17 -6.77 4.43
N THR A 41 -12.00 -7.77 3.58
CA THR A 41 -10.74 -8.51 3.38
C THR A 41 -10.41 -8.49 1.89
N CYS A 42 -9.16 -8.24 1.54
CA CYS A 42 -8.72 -8.26 0.15
C CYS A 42 -8.82 -9.67 -0.45
N LEU A 43 -8.99 -9.74 -1.75
CA LEU A 43 -8.85 -10.97 -2.50
C LEU A 43 -7.39 -11.27 -2.78
N THR A 44 -7.04 -12.55 -2.88
CA THR A 44 -5.78 -12.99 -3.47
C THR A 44 -5.88 -12.93 -4.97
N HIS A 45 -4.94 -12.26 -5.63
CA HIS A 45 -4.92 -12.14 -7.08
C HIS A 45 -3.57 -12.55 -7.64
N ASP A 46 -3.54 -12.93 -8.89
CA ASP A 46 -2.32 -13.01 -9.67
C ASP A 46 -1.87 -11.58 -10.02
N GLY A 47 -0.57 -11.35 -10.02
CA GLY A 47 -0.03 -10.05 -10.35
C GLY A 47 1.49 -10.09 -10.51
N ALA A 48 2.01 -9.18 -11.31
CA ALA A 48 3.44 -8.99 -11.51
C ALA A 48 3.78 -7.51 -11.52
N ALA A 49 4.94 -7.16 -10.99
CA ALA A 49 5.48 -5.82 -11.05
C ALA A 49 7.00 -5.89 -11.23
N LEU A 50 7.54 -4.99 -12.02
CA LEU A 50 8.98 -4.90 -12.29
C LEU A 50 9.48 -3.52 -11.89
N LEU A 51 10.52 -3.49 -11.07
CA LEU A 51 11.26 -2.28 -10.69
C LEU A 51 12.72 -2.44 -11.09
N ALA A 52 13.26 -1.49 -11.84
CA ALA A 52 14.69 -1.38 -12.07
C ALA A 52 15.29 -0.45 -11.01
N ILE A 53 16.19 -0.98 -10.20
CA ILE A 53 16.85 -0.22 -9.12
C ILE A 53 18.34 -0.15 -9.44
N CYS A 54 18.92 1.04 -9.38
CA CYS A 54 20.35 1.25 -9.58
C CYS A 54 20.93 2.21 -8.54
N SER A 55 22.25 2.21 -8.42
CA SER A 55 22.94 3.19 -7.58
C SER A 55 22.94 4.57 -8.24
N GLU A 56 23.13 5.62 -7.44
CA GLU A 56 23.30 6.98 -7.94
C GLU A 56 24.49 7.12 -8.88
N SER A 57 25.60 6.42 -8.60
CA SER A 57 26.78 6.42 -9.48
C SER A 57 26.49 5.78 -10.83
N TYR A 58 25.67 4.72 -10.85
CA TYR A 58 25.30 4.04 -12.08
C TYR A 58 24.49 4.95 -13.01
N TYR A 59 23.41 5.57 -12.50
CA TYR A 59 22.57 6.40 -13.37
C TYR A 59 23.28 7.66 -13.85
N LYS A 60 24.23 8.22 -13.08
CA LYS A 60 25.06 9.36 -13.51
C LYS A 60 26.02 9.05 -14.66
N THR A 61 26.42 7.80 -14.80
CA THR A 61 27.36 7.36 -15.84
C THR A 61 26.69 6.68 -17.05
N HIS A 62 25.39 6.40 -16.94
CA HIS A 62 24.60 5.75 -17.98
C HIS A 62 23.41 6.65 -18.33
N ALA A 63 22.91 6.57 -19.55
CA ALA A 63 21.76 7.34 -20.02
C ALA A 63 20.44 6.82 -19.41
N CYS A 64 20.33 6.84 -18.07
CA CYS A 64 19.14 6.46 -17.34
C CYS A 64 18.35 7.68 -16.91
N HIS A 65 17.02 7.55 -16.85
CA HIS A 65 16.11 8.59 -16.39
C HIS A 65 15.31 8.04 -15.19
N PRO A 66 15.85 8.12 -13.96
CA PRO A 66 15.15 7.63 -12.79
C PRO A 66 13.90 8.49 -12.53
N ILE A 67 12.82 7.84 -12.14
CA ILE A 67 11.54 8.51 -11.82
C ILE A 67 11.35 8.72 -10.31
N GLY A 68 12.23 8.12 -9.50
CA GLY A 68 12.18 8.25 -8.05
C GLY A 68 13.45 7.78 -7.38
N LYS A 69 13.61 8.17 -6.12
CA LYS A 69 14.73 7.83 -5.26
C LYS A 69 14.23 7.23 -3.95
N ILE A 70 14.79 6.09 -3.56
CA ILE A 70 14.54 5.52 -2.23
C ILE A 70 15.32 6.35 -1.19
N LYS A 71 14.60 7.04 -0.32
CA LYS A 71 15.17 7.88 0.76
C LYS A 71 15.44 7.08 2.03
N GLY A 72 14.66 6.05 2.25
CA GLY A 72 14.81 5.20 3.42
C GLY A 72 13.84 4.03 3.41
N PHE A 73 14.14 3.07 4.26
CA PHE A 73 13.25 1.95 4.51
C PHE A 73 13.40 1.47 5.96
N CYS A 74 12.39 0.78 6.44
CA CYS A 74 12.50 0.09 7.72
C CYS A 74 11.65 -1.17 7.76
N MET A 75 12.00 -2.02 8.69
CA MET A 75 11.19 -3.18 9.07
C MET A 75 10.87 -3.10 10.56
N THR A 76 9.69 -3.59 10.95
CA THR A 76 9.24 -3.67 12.34
C THR A 76 8.75 -5.06 12.65
N GLY A 77 8.80 -5.44 13.93
CA GLY A 77 8.10 -6.58 14.47
C GLY A 77 7.03 -6.11 15.46
N THR A 78 5.87 -6.70 15.42
CA THR A 78 4.77 -6.49 16.38
C THR A 78 4.25 -7.83 16.89
N ASN A 79 3.37 -7.78 17.87
CA ASN A 79 2.69 -9.00 18.32
C ASN A 79 1.97 -9.68 17.14
N PRO A 80 2.23 -10.97 16.86
CA PRO A 80 1.60 -11.69 15.74
C PRO A 80 0.07 -11.68 15.76
N LEU A 81 -0.55 -11.55 16.94
CA LEU A 81 -2.01 -11.42 17.10
C LEU A 81 -2.51 -10.01 16.72
N ARG A 82 -1.60 -9.04 16.60
CA ARG A 82 -1.89 -7.65 16.19
C ARG A 82 -1.21 -7.27 14.86
N ARG A 83 -0.96 -8.25 14.02
CA ARG A 83 -0.22 -8.10 12.75
C ARG A 83 -0.64 -6.90 11.86
N PRO A 84 -1.92 -6.50 11.75
CA PRO A 84 -2.31 -5.32 10.95
C PRO A 84 -1.61 -4.03 11.39
N MET A 85 -1.26 -3.89 12.68
CA MET A 85 -0.54 -2.73 13.21
C MET A 85 0.87 -2.56 12.62
N GLY A 86 1.46 -3.64 12.08
CA GLY A 86 2.80 -3.60 11.49
C GLY A 86 2.93 -2.54 10.39
N ALA A 87 1.88 -2.30 9.61
CA ALA A 87 1.88 -1.26 8.58
C ALA A 87 2.06 0.14 9.20
N VAL A 88 1.21 0.52 10.14
CA VAL A 88 1.26 1.85 10.79
C VAL A 88 2.55 2.02 11.60
N GLN A 89 2.95 1.00 12.34
CA GLN A 89 4.18 1.05 13.14
C GLN A 89 5.45 1.18 12.28
N SER A 90 5.46 0.58 11.08
CA SER A 90 6.58 0.76 10.17
C SER A 90 6.64 2.18 9.60
N ILE A 91 5.50 2.81 9.30
CA ILE A 91 5.44 4.22 8.92
C ILE A 91 6.00 5.09 10.06
N GLU A 92 5.49 4.92 11.27
CA GLU A 92 5.95 5.68 12.45
C GLU A 92 7.45 5.56 12.66
N LYS A 93 7.98 4.32 12.61
CA LYS A 93 9.41 4.08 12.75
C LYS A 93 10.22 4.76 11.65
N LEU A 94 9.77 4.65 10.39
CA LEU A 94 10.44 5.25 9.24
C LEU A 94 10.49 6.77 9.36
N LEU A 95 9.37 7.41 9.64
CA LEU A 95 9.28 8.86 9.81
C LEU A 95 10.22 9.34 10.94
N ARG A 96 10.23 8.64 12.07
CA ARG A 96 11.15 8.95 13.18
C ARG A 96 12.63 8.82 12.76
N GLN A 97 12.98 7.77 12.01
CA GLN A 97 14.35 7.58 11.49
C GLN A 97 14.76 8.70 10.53
N GLN A 98 13.83 9.17 9.72
CA GLN A 98 14.05 10.26 8.77
C GLN A 98 13.91 11.65 9.39
N LYS A 99 13.54 11.74 10.69
CA LYS A 99 13.25 13.00 11.41
C LYS A 99 12.17 13.84 10.73
N MET A 100 11.13 13.16 10.24
CA MET A 100 10.00 13.74 9.51
C MET A 100 8.69 13.53 10.26
N ASN A 101 7.71 14.37 9.95
CA ASN A 101 6.33 14.26 10.40
C ASN A 101 5.48 13.66 9.27
N ALA A 102 4.30 13.14 9.60
CA ALA A 102 3.37 12.65 8.60
C ALA A 102 2.85 13.78 7.68
N SER A 103 2.87 15.04 8.14
CA SER A 103 2.53 16.20 7.32
C SER A 103 3.49 16.45 6.15
N ASP A 104 4.72 15.97 6.25
CA ASP A 104 5.75 16.15 5.24
C ASP A 104 5.61 15.16 4.07
N ILE A 105 4.70 14.19 4.19
CA ILE A 105 4.44 13.16 3.18
C ILE A 105 3.24 13.55 2.34
N ASP A 106 3.40 13.58 1.02
CA ASP A 106 2.35 13.96 0.07
C ASP A 106 1.40 12.79 -0.24
N VAL A 107 1.89 11.55 -0.21
CA VAL A 107 1.12 10.36 -0.55
C VAL A 107 1.48 9.21 0.39
N PHE A 108 0.46 8.50 0.87
CA PHE A 108 0.60 7.24 1.57
C PHE A 108 -0.06 6.11 0.76
N GLU A 109 0.71 5.06 0.45
CA GLU A 109 0.22 3.84 -0.20
C GLU A 109 0.44 2.65 0.76
N VAL A 110 -0.64 2.18 1.35
CA VAL A 110 -0.58 1.13 2.37
C VAL A 110 -1.38 -0.09 1.90
N ASN A 111 -0.80 -1.27 2.02
CA ASN A 111 -1.48 -2.48 1.60
C ASN A 111 -2.69 -2.79 2.47
N GLU A 112 -3.87 -2.79 1.89
CA GLU A 112 -5.16 -3.06 2.51
C GLU A 112 -5.47 -4.56 2.55
N ALA A 113 -4.63 -5.35 3.23
CA ALA A 113 -4.95 -6.77 3.39
C ALA A 113 -6.30 -6.98 4.11
N PHE A 114 -6.66 -6.05 4.98
CA PHE A 114 -7.91 -5.97 5.73
C PHE A 114 -8.27 -4.50 5.95
N ALA A 115 -9.53 -4.12 5.89
CA ALA A 115 -10.01 -2.75 6.12
C ALA A 115 -9.63 -2.19 7.51
N VAL A 116 -9.31 -3.03 8.48
CA VAL A 116 -8.80 -2.59 9.79
C VAL A 116 -7.47 -1.83 9.67
N ILE A 117 -6.69 -2.05 8.61
CA ILE A 117 -5.43 -1.31 8.37
C ILE A 117 -5.74 0.14 8.05
N ASP A 118 -6.79 0.39 7.26
CA ASP A 118 -7.25 1.73 6.90
C ASP A 118 -7.72 2.49 8.13
N GLU A 119 -8.50 1.81 8.99
CA GLU A 119 -8.96 2.36 10.26
C GLU A 119 -7.79 2.67 11.21
N LEU A 120 -6.79 1.80 11.29
CA LEU A 120 -5.59 2.02 12.10
C LEU A 120 -4.78 3.21 11.57
N PHE A 121 -4.67 3.36 10.24
CA PHE A 121 -4.02 4.50 9.63
C PHE A 121 -4.77 5.80 9.91
N ALA A 122 -6.09 5.82 9.71
CA ALA A 122 -6.93 7.00 9.95
C ALA A 122 -6.88 7.46 11.41
N ARG A 123 -6.81 6.54 12.37
CA ARG A 123 -6.63 6.87 13.79
C ARG A 123 -5.24 7.41 14.11
N ALA A 124 -4.19 6.87 13.50
CA ALA A 124 -2.83 7.31 13.72
C ALA A 124 -2.52 8.64 13.03
N TYR A 125 -3.10 8.86 11.85
CA TYR A 125 -2.82 10.00 10.98
C TYR A 125 -4.11 10.65 10.44
N PRO A 126 -5.00 11.19 11.30
CA PRO A 126 -6.32 11.67 10.90
C PRO A 126 -6.26 12.81 9.87
N ASN A 127 -5.19 13.61 9.87
CA ASN A 127 -4.98 14.71 8.92
C ASN A 127 -4.34 14.28 7.59
N CYS A 128 -4.12 12.97 7.39
CA CYS A 128 -3.49 12.42 6.19
C CYS A 128 -4.43 11.53 5.38
N VAL A 129 -5.68 11.37 5.78
CA VAL A 129 -6.65 10.45 5.16
C VAL A 129 -6.89 10.79 3.68
N GLU A 130 -6.93 12.07 3.32
CA GLU A 130 -7.11 12.53 1.93
C GLU A 130 -5.91 12.20 1.02
N ARG A 131 -4.78 11.79 1.59
CA ARG A 131 -3.54 11.44 0.88
C ARG A 131 -3.23 9.94 0.94
N TYR A 132 -4.19 9.15 1.41
CA TYR A 132 -4.07 7.72 1.63
C TYR A 132 -4.72 6.94 0.50
N ASN A 133 -3.97 6.03 -0.13
CA ASN A 133 -4.43 5.12 -1.19
C ASN A 133 -5.29 5.81 -2.26
N ILE A 134 -4.85 6.99 -2.72
CA ILE A 134 -5.64 7.85 -3.60
C ILE A 134 -5.96 7.22 -4.96
N LEU A 135 -5.22 6.20 -5.36
CA LEU A 135 -5.47 5.40 -6.57
C LEU A 135 -6.31 4.15 -6.31
N GLY A 136 -6.85 4.00 -5.10
CA GLY A 136 -7.47 2.78 -4.63
C GLY A 136 -6.46 1.80 -4.07
N GLY A 137 -6.92 0.74 -3.40
CA GLY A 137 -6.09 -0.21 -2.68
C GLY A 137 -6.48 -1.66 -2.88
N ALA A 138 -5.81 -2.54 -2.16
CA ALA A 138 -5.94 -3.99 -2.30
C ALA A 138 -7.35 -4.52 -2.00
N LEU A 139 -8.17 -3.82 -1.25
CA LEU A 139 -9.59 -4.16 -1.06
C LEU A 139 -10.37 -4.10 -2.38
N ALA A 140 -9.96 -3.24 -3.32
CA ALA A 140 -10.59 -3.11 -4.62
C ALA A 140 -9.99 -4.04 -5.67
N TYR A 141 -8.66 -4.06 -5.82
CA TYR A 141 -7.98 -4.75 -6.92
C TYR A 141 -7.20 -6.01 -6.49
N GLY A 142 -7.20 -6.35 -5.18
CA GLY A 142 -6.60 -7.56 -4.66
C GLY A 142 -5.14 -7.43 -4.23
N HIS A 143 -4.60 -8.54 -3.73
CA HIS A 143 -3.27 -8.60 -3.11
C HIS A 143 -2.48 -9.78 -3.69
N PRO A 144 -1.59 -9.55 -4.68
CA PRO A 144 -0.76 -10.59 -5.28
C PRO A 144 0.52 -10.87 -4.46
N TYR A 145 0.45 -10.87 -3.15
CA TYR A 145 1.51 -11.21 -2.18
C TYR A 145 2.91 -10.71 -2.56
N GLY A 146 3.73 -11.55 -3.20
CA GLY A 146 5.11 -11.23 -3.53
C GLY A 146 5.30 -10.04 -4.48
N ALA A 147 4.30 -9.73 -5.32
CA ALA A 147 4.35 -8.58 -6.22
C ALA A 147 3.90 -7.27 -5.54
N THR A 148 3.15 -7.35 -4.43
CA THR A 148 2.49 -6.19 -3.83
C THR A 148 3.45 -5.09 -3.41
N GLY A 149 4.60 -5.43 -2.82
CA GLY A 149 5.59 -4.41 -2.43
C GLY A 149 6.07 -3.55 -3.59
N ALA A 150 6.34 -4.18 -4.74
CA ALA A 150 6.72 -3.48 -5.96
C ALA A 150 5.55 -2.65 -6.54
N MET A 151 4.32 -3.18 -6.47
CA MET A 151 3.12 -2.44 -6.88
C MET A 151 2.90 -1.19 -6.05
N LEU A 152 3.04 -1.26 -4.73
CA LEU A 152 2.93 -0.09 -3.84
C LEU A 152 3.93 1.00 -4.19
N ILE A 153 5.17 0.63 -4.54
CA ILE A 153 6.18 1.60 -5.00
C ILE A 153 5.74 2.27 -6.31
N LEU A 154 5.23 1.49 -7.27
CA LEU A 154 4.74 2.04 -8.54
C LEU A 154 3.51 2.92 -8.33
N HIS A 155 2.56 2.53 -7.48
CA HIS A 155 1.40 3.34 -7.11
C HIS A 155 1.83 4.64 -6.44
N THR A 156 2.76 4.58 -5.47
CA THR A 156 3.31 5.77 -4.83
C THR A 156 3.88 6.76 -5.85
N LEU A 157 4.72 6.29 -6.79
CA LEU A 157 5.29 7.14 -7.83
C LEU A 157 4.23 7.72 -8.77
N THR A 158 3.23 6.91 -9.15
CA THR A 158 2.12 7.35 -9.99
C THR A 158 1.24 8.39 -9.28
N ALA A 159 0.93 8.15 -8.00
CA ALA A 159 0.16 9.08 -7.18
C ALA A 159 0.90 10.40 -6.99
N LEU A 160 2.20 10.37 -6.71
CA LEU A 160 3.03 11.57 -6.62
C LEU A 160 3.07 12.35 -7.94
N GLN A 161 3.09 11.65 -9.08
CA GLN A 161 3.03 12.30 -10.38
C GLN A 161 1.68 13.00 -10.61
N GLN A 162 0.57 12.36 -10.23
CA GLN A 162 -0.78 12.91 -10.42
C GLN A 162 -1.07 14.08 -9.48
N THR A 163 -0.52 14.08 -8.28
CA THR A 163 -0.70 15.13 -7.27
C THR A 163 0.36 16.22 -7.33
N GLU A 164 1.33 16.09 -8.24
CA GLU A 164 2.53 16.95 -8.29
C GLU A 164 3.33 16.92 -6.95
N GLY A 165 3.11 15.88 -6.14
CA GLY A 165 3.78 15.64 -4.88
C GLY A 165 5.24 15.20 -5.06
N THR A 166 6.01 15.27 -4.00
CA THR A 166 7.44 14.94 -3.99
C THR A 166 7.76 13.72 -3.14
N LEU A 167 7.16 13.61 -1.96
CA LEU A 167 7.47 12.56 -0.98
C LEU A 167 6.30 11.60 -0.78
N GLY A 168 6.55 10.32 -0.97
CA GLY A 168 5.58 9.27 -0.74
C GLY A 168 6.11 8.20 0.22
N CYS A 169 5.22 7.66 1.02
CA CYS A 169 5.51 6.57 1.94
C CYS A 169 4.62 5.37 1.62
N CYS A 170 5.20 4.25 1.26
CA CYS A 170 4.44 3.01 1.13
C CYS A 170 4.74 2.05 2.28
N SER A 171 3.73 1.26 2.65
CA SER A 171 3.83 0.32 3.77
C SER A 171 2.99 -0.94 3.58
N ILE A 172 3.45 -2.01 4.20
CA ILE A 172 2.79 -3.32 4.19
C ILE A 172 2.95 -4.00 5.54
N ALA A 173 1.85 -4.57 6.03
CA ALA A 173 1.87 -5.50 7.16
C ALA A 173 2.06 -6.93 6.65
N GLY A 174 2.93 -7.69 7.29
CA GLY A 174 3.22 -9.08 6.95
C GLY A 174 2.71 -10.08 7.99
N ALA A 175 2.53 -11.32 7.56
CA ALA A 175 2.24 -12.43 8.46
C ALA A 175 3.32 -12.57 9.54
N GLY A 176 2.94 -13.08 10.72
CA GLY A 176 3.88 -13.20 11.84
C GLY A 176 4.15 -11.92 12.61
N GLY A 177 3.43 -10.82 12.29
CA GLY A 177 3.60 -9.53 12.98
C GLY A 177 4.71 -8.66 12.39
N LEU A 178 5.02 -8.84 11.11
CA LEU A 178 5.99 -8.00 10.41
C LEU A 178 5.32 -6.72 9.87
N GLY A 179 6.12 -5.66 9.76
CA GLY A 179 5.79 -4.45 9.03
C GLY A 179 6.99 -3.97 8.24
N CYS A 180 6.75 -3.42 7.07
CA CYS A 180 7.78 -2.80 6.24
C CYS A 180 7.27 -1.47 5.69
N ALA A 181 8.11 -0.46 5.67
CA ALA A 181 7.80 0.83 5.04
C ALA A 181 8.99 1.34 4.23
N VAL A 182 8.69 2.02 3.14
CA VAL A 182 9.68 2.64 2.23
C VAL A 182 9.28 4.10 2.00
N LEU A 183 10.26 4.99 2.09
CA LEU A 183 10.12 6.41 1.76
C LEU A 183 10.71 6.65 0.38
N ILE A 184 9.94 7.29 -0.48
CA ILE A 184 10.27 7.54 -1.89
C ILE A 184 10.16 9.04 -2.16
N GLU A 185 11.17 9.58 -2.83
CA GLU A 185 11.18 10.92 -3.39
C GLU A 185 11.00 10.81 -4.91
N ARG A 186 10.01 11.49 -5.46
CA ARG A 186 9.85 11.63 -6.92
C ARG A 186 10.92 12.60 -7.46
N ILE A 187 11.52 12.25 -8.59
CA ILE A 187 12.55 13.05 -9.28
C ILE A 187 11.94 13.69 -10.52
#